data_01bc92667e643ab033361924cc060182
#
_entry.id   01bc92667e643ab033361924cc060182
#
_cell.length_a   1.000
_cell.length_b   1.000
_cell.length_c   1.000
_cell.angle_alpha   90.00
_cell.angle_beta   90.00
_cell.angle_gamma   90.00
#
_symmetry.space_group_name_H-M   'P 1'
#
loop_
_entity.id
_entity.type
_entity.pdbx_description
1 polymer ?
#
loop_
_entity_poly.entity_id
_entity_poly.type
_entity_poly.pdbx_seq_one_letter_code
_entity_poly.pdbx_strand_id
1 'polypeptide(L)'
;MEKEMLVVAKLKEGMLEKFMGFMQSPEGLAERAKVAVVEKTIGTVTPDKSTVMFKIFCTDEAALYKFIEGTEVSKPIMSAVLDSYSIYHLTKTK
;
A
#
# COMPACT_ATOMS: atom_id res chain seq x y z
N MET A 1 -5.20 -13.21 12.41
CA MET A 1 -5.15 -14.10 11.22
C MET A 1 -4.80 -13.27 9.99
N GLU A 2 -3.87 -13.76 9.18
CA GLU A 2 -3.46 -13.05 7.96
C GLU A 2 -4.45 -13.29 6.84
N LYS A 3 -4.80 -12.22 6.13
CA LYS A 3 -5.64 -12.30 4.93
C LYS A 3 -4.82 -11.88 3.73
N GLU A 4 -4.81 -12.70 2.70
CA GLU A 4 -4.11 -12.35 1.46
C GLU A 4 -4.93 -11.33 0.68
N MET A 5 -4.32 -10.20 0.36
CA MET A 5 -5.02 -9.09 -0.29
C MET A 5 -4.12 -8.46 -1.34
N LEU A 6 -4.74 -7.82 -2.34
CA LEU A 6 -4.04 -7.05 -3.35
C LEU A 6 -4.47 -5.60 -3.25
N VAL A 7 -3.50 -4.72 -3.04
CA VAL A 7 -3.72 -3.28 -3.04
C VAL A 7 -3.21 -2.72 -4.37
N VAL A 8 -4.08 -2.04 -5.10
CA VAL A 8 -3.73 -1.39 -6.36
C VAL A 8 -3.82 0.11 -6.14
N ALA A 9 -2.69 0.80 -6.23
CA ALA A 9 -2.62 2.23 -6.00
C ALA A 9 -2.26 2.94 -7.31
N LYS A 10 -3.18 3.76 -7.81
CA LYS A 10 -2.91 4.61 -8.97
C LYS A 10 -2.35 5.93 -8.46
N LEU A 11 -1.18 6.29 -8.97
CA LEU A 11 -0.44 7.46 -8.51
C LEU A 11 -0.65 8.64 -9.43
N LYS A 12 -0.57 9.84 -8.87
CA LYS A 12 -0.51 11.06 -9.65
C LYS A 12 0.81 11.08 -10.42
N GLU A 13 0.82 11.77 -11.54
CA GLU A 13 1.99 11.79 -12.42
C GLU A 13 3.25 12.25 -11.67
N GLY A 14 4.33 11.49 -11.85
CA GLY A 14 5.62 11.83 -11.28
C GLY A 14 5.77 11.56 -9.79
N MET A 15 4.80 10.89 -9.16
CA MET A 15 4.80 10.71 -7.70
C MET A 15 5.35 9.37 -7.22
N LEU A 16 5.83 8.50 -8.12
CA LEU A 16 6.29 7.17 -7.72
C LEU A 16 7.43 7.23 -6.71
N GLU A 17 8.44 8.06 -6.95
CA GLU A 17 9.59 8.13 -6.05
C GLU A 17 9.20 8.62 -4.67
N LYS A 18 8.32 9.62 -4.61
CA LYS A 18 7.84 10.14 -3.34
C LYS A 18 7.04 9.09 -2.57
N PHE A 19 6.18 8.34 -3.28
CA PHE A 19 5.40 7.26 -2.70
C PHE A 19 6.31 6.16 -2.16
N MET A 20 7.24 5.66 -2.97
CA MET A 20 8.14 4.59 -2.56
C MET A 20 9.09 5.05 -1.45
N GLY A 21 9.53 6.29 -1.50
CA GLY A 21 10.36 6.86 -0.44
C GLY A 21 9.69 6.82 0.91
N PHE A 22 8.39 7.18 0.95
CA PHE A 22 7.62 7.07 2.19
C PHE A 22 7.43 5.62 2.62
N MET A 23 7.04 4.74 1.67
CA MET A 23 6.75 3.35 2.00
C MET A 23 7.97 2.62 2.56
N GLN A 24 9.17 3.04 2.20
CA GLN A 24 10.42 2.45 2.66
C GLN A 24 11.06 3.24 3.81
N SER A 25 10.48 4.38 4.20
CA SER A 25 10.99 5.16 5.31
C SER A 25 10.70 4.46 6.64
N PRO A 26 11.42 4.83 7.73
CA PRO A 26 11.12 4.25 9.04
C PRO A 26 9.67 4.45 9.47
N GLU A 27 9.10 5.63 9.20
CA GLU A 27 7.69 5.91 9.51
C GLU A 27 6.76 5.05 8.68
N GLY A 28 7.04 4.93 7.37
CA GLY A 28 6.24 4.12 6.48
C GLY A 28 6.28 2.64 6.83
N LEU A 29 7.47 2.13 7.15
CA LEU A 29 7.62 0.74 7.56
C LEU A 29 6.87 0.46 8.86
N ALA A 30 6.94 1.37 9.83
CA ALA A 30 6.22 1.22 11.09
C ALA A 30 4.70 1.18 10.87
N GLU A 31 4.17 2.05 9.99
CA GLU A 31 2.75 2.06 9.67
C GLU A 31 2.34 0.79 8.94
N ARG A 32 3.17 0.32 8.00
CA ARG A 32 2.89 -0.91 7.26
C ARG A 32 2.87 -2.13 8.18
N ALA A 33 3.76 -2.17 9.17
CA ALA A 33 3.83 -3.28 10.11
C ALA A 33 2.56 -3.41 10.97
N LYS A 34 1.82 -2.31 11.15
CA LYS A 34 0.56 -2.33 11.90
C LYS A 34 -0.57 -2.99 11.12
N VAL A 35 -0.46 -3.05 9.79
CA VAL A 35 -1.56 -3.51 8.94
C VAL A 35 -1.27 -4.82 8.24
N ALA A 36 0.00 -5.21 8.10
CA ALA A 36 0.37 -6.41 7.33
C ALA A 36 1.73 -6.93 7.75
N VAL A 37 2.05 -8.13 7.27
CA VAL A 37 3.38 -8.73 7.48
C VAL A 37 4.32 -8.17 6.41
N VAL A 38 5.16 -7.22 6.81
CA VAL A 38 6.02 -6.48 5.88
C VAL A 38 6.94 -7.41 5.08
N GLU A 39 7.53 -8.40 5.73
CA GLU A 39 8.48 -9.32 5.08
C GLU A 39 7.85 -10.17 3.98
N LYS A 40 6.53 -10.35 4.01
CA LYS A 40 5.81 -11.14 3.01
C LYS A 40 5.22 -10.29 1.90
N THR A 41 5.37 -8.97 1.95
CA THR A 41 4.79 -8.06 0.97
C THR A 41 5.55 -8.17 -0.35
N ILE A 42 4.79 -8.32 -1.45
CA ILE A 42 5.36 -8.33 -2.80
C ILE A 42 4.86 -7.09 -3.52
N GLY A 43 5.77 -6.19 -3.86
CA GLY A 43 5.43 -4.97 -4.56
C GLY A 43 5.80 -5.06 -6.04
N THR A 44 4.92 -4.56 -6.89
CA THR A 44 5.17 -4.45 -8.33
C THR A 44 4.73 -3.08 -8.80
N VAL A 45 5.29 -2.64 -9.92
CA VAL A 45 4.94 -1.35 -10.51
C VAL A 45 4.77 -1.54 -12.02
N THR A 46 3.81 -0.83 -12.60
CA THR A 46 3.61 -0.88 -14.05
C THR A 46 4.76 -0.20 -14.77
N PRO A 47 5.07 -0.61 -16.02
CA PRO A 47 6.19 0.00 -16.77
C PRO A 47 6.09 1.51 -16.93
N ASP A 48 4.87 2.05 -17.01
CA ASP A 48 4.67 3.50 -17.14
C ASP A 48 4.76 4.22 -15.79
N LYS A 49 4.98 3.48 -14.69
CA LYS A 49 5.15 4.02 -13.34
C LYS A 49 3.91 4.73 -12.79
N SER A 50 2.73 4.44 -13.35
CA SER A 50 1.48 5.06 -12.91
C SER A 50 0.77 4.29 -11.83
N THR A 51 1.03 2.98 -11.71
CA THR A 51 0.29 2.11 -10.81
C THR A 51 1.24 1.20 -10.06
N VAL A 52 1.05 1.11 -8.74
CA VAL A 52 1.81 0.21 -7.88
C VAL A 52 0.83 -0.81 -7.32
N MET A 53 1.22 -2.07 -7.33
CA MET A 53 0.41 -3.15 -6.77
C MET A 53 1.18 -3.85 -5.67
N PHE A 54 0.52 -4.06 -4.54
CA PHE A 54 1.11 -4.78 -3.41
C PHE A 54 0.26 -6.00 -3.09
N LYS A 55 0.86 -7.17 -3.19
CA LYS A 55 0.26 -8.37 -2.62
C LYS A 55 0.71 -8.43 -1.16
N ILE A 56 -0.24 -8.39 -0.24
CA ILE A 56 0.05 -8.31 1.19
C ILE A 56 -0.66 -9.43 1.96
N PHE A 57 -0.13 -9.72 3.13
CA PHE A 57 -0.79 -10.59 4.10
C PHE A 57 -1.25 -9.69 5.23
N CYS A 58 -2.51 -9.27 5.14
CA CYS A 58 -3.08 -8.24 6.01
C CYS A 58 -3.44 -8.81 7.38
N THR A 59 -3.02 -8.12 8.43
CA THR A 59 -3.31 -8.53 9.82
C THR A 59 -4.43 -7.70 10.44
N ASP A 60 -4.72 -6.52 9.89
CA ASP A 60 -5.77 -5.63 10.40
C ASP A 60 -6.35 -4.85 9.23
N GLU A 61 -7.47 -5.35 8.71
CA GLU A 61 -8.10 -4.79 7.52
C GLU A 61 -8.60 -3.37 7.73
N ALA A 62 -9.19 -3.08 8.88
CA ALA A 62 -9.68 -1.73 9.17
C ALA A 62 -8.52 -0.74 9.20
N ALA A 63 -7.39 -1.13 9.79
CA ALA A 63 -6.20 -0.29 9.83
C ALA A 63 -5.60 -0.10 8.43
N LEU A 64 -5.70 -1.12 7.56
CA LEU A 64 -5.23 -1.01 6.18
C LEU A 64 -5.97 0.09 5.43
N TYR A 65 -7.30 0.12 5.52
CA TYR A 65 -8.09 1.17 4.87
C TYR A 65 -7.72 2.55 5.41
N LYS A 66 -7.57 2.67 6.73
CA LYS A 66 -7.16 3.95 7.34
C LYS A 66 -5.79 4.38 6.87
N PHE A 67 -4.85 3.45 6.75
CA PHE A 67 -3.50 3.77 6.28
C PHE A 67 -3.53 4.33 4.86
N ILE A 68 -4.29 3.71 3.96
CA ILE A 68 -4.35 4.13 2.56
C ILE A 68 -5.12 5.43 2.41
N GLU A 69 -6.21 5.60 3.15
CA GLU A 69 -6.99 6.84 3.14
C GLU A 69 -6.26 7.98 3.84
N GLY A 70 -5.42 7.65 4.82
CA GLY A 70 -4.58 8.60 5.50
C GLY A 70 -4.73 8.59 7.01
N THR A 71 -3.70 8.10 7.70
CA THR A 71 -3.54 8.29 9.16
C THR A 71 -2.83 9.63 9.38
N GLU A 72 -2.59 10.01 10.64
CA GLU A 72 -1.80 11.21 10.93
C GLU A 72 -0.43 11.17 10.25
N VAL A 73 0.17 9.98 10.16
CA VAL A 73 1.49 9.79 9.56
C VAL A 73 1.40 9.72 8.04
N SER A 74 0.45 8.95 7.49
CA SER A 74 0.38 8.68 6.05
C SER A 74 -0.40 9.72 5.26
N LYS A 75 -1.30 10.47 5.89
CA LYS A 75 -2.19 11.39 5.18
C LYS A 75 -1.46 12.42 4.31
N PRO A 76 -0.39 13.09 4.80
CA PRO A 76 0.28 14.08 3.95
C PRO A 76 0.83 13.47 2.66
N ILE A 77 1.33 12.23 2.73
CA ILE A 77 1.88 11.54 1.57
C ILE A 77 0.76 11.01 0.69
N MET A 78 -0.21 10.30 1.26
CA MET A 78 -1.28 9.68 0.46
C MET A 78 -2.10 10.73 -0.28
N SER A 79 -2.42 11.85 0.36
CA SER A 79 -3.16 12.92 -0.32
C SER A 79 -2.36 13.59 -1.43
N ALA A 80 -1.03 13.58 -1.34
CA ALA A 80 -0.18 14.18 -2.36
C ALA A 80 0.07 13.26 -3.54
N VAL A 81 0.15 11.94 -3.32
CA VAL A 81 0.61 10.99 -4.34
C VAL A 81 -0.49 10.12 -4.95
N LEU A 82 -1.56 9.83 -4.21
CA LEU A 82 -2.60 8.93 -4.69
C LEU A 82 -3.63 9.63 -5.54
N ASP A 83 -3.89 9.06 -6.72
CA ASP A 83 -5.02 9.45 -7.55
C ASP A 83 -6.25 8.62 -7.18
N SER A 84 -6.08 7.30 -7.08
CA SER A 84 -7.13 6.39 -6.65
C SER A 84 -6.52 5.09 -6.15
N TYR A 85 -7.32 4.25 -5.53
CA TYR A 85 -6.86 2.93 -5.12
C TYR A 85 -7.99 1.92 -5.17
N SER A 86 -7.62 0.64 -5.21
CA SER A 86 -8.55 -0.48 -5.10
C SER A 86 -7.92 -1.55 -4.22
N ILE A 87 -8.75 -2.25 -3.47
CA ILE A 87 -8.29 -3.32 -2.59
C ILE A 87 -9.12 -4.56 -2.88
N TYR A 88 -8.45 -5.69 -3.11
CA TYR A 88 -9.09 -6.96 -3.44
C TYR A 88 -8.70 -8.02 -2.42
N HIS A 89 -9.68 -8.82 -2.01
CA HIS A 89 -9.39 -10.06 -1.27
C HIS A 89 -8.97 -11.12 -2.26
N LEU A 90 -7.96 -11.89 -1.91
CA LEU A 90 -7.44 -12.94 -2.78
C LEU A 90 -7.70 -14.30 -2.15
N THR A 91 -8.08 -15.24 -3.01
CA THR A 91 -8.28 -16.63 -2.63
C THR A 91 -7.50 -17.48 -3.62
N LYS A 92 -6.77 -18.47 -3.11
CA LYS A 92 -6.01 -19.37 -3.97
C LYS A 92 -6.95 -20.17 -4.85
N THR A 93 -6.60 -20.28 -6.12
CA THR A 93 -7.24 -21.21 -7.04
C THR A 93 -6.45 -22.50 -7.09
N LYS A 94 -7.10 -23.54 -7.53
CA LYS A 94 -6.40 -24.82 -7.71
C LYS A 94 -5.75 -24.91 -9.07
#